data_6ec62b5001251b7e3557fdf9a97719ee
#
_entry.id   6ec62b5001251b7e3557fdf9a97719ee
#
_cell.length_a   1.000
_cell.length_b   1.000
_cell.length_c   1.000
_cell.angle_alpha   90.00
_cell.angle_beta   90.00
_cell.angle_gamma   90.00
#
_symmetry.space_group_name_H-M   'P 1'
#
loop_
_entity.id
_entity.type
_entity.pdbx_description
1 polymer ?
#
loop_
_entity_poly.entity_id
_entity_poly.type
_entity_poly.pdbx_seq_one_letter_code
_entity_poly.pdbx_strand_id
1 'polypeptide(L)'
;MDLTTQYGVDENNMIIEGHGRYEALKQLGVKQVPCIELNNMNEEQKKAYILVHNKLNMDTGFDAELLNNELLDINTIDMTKFDLNIKLDDLFKENERHRTNDTYNLGIMDNENVSDFWQMPIIKNDNFIPSKLIGFNYAKTSKEKNVGIHFYLDDYQFERLWNNPEEYIDILRQYECILSPDFSLYMDMPMPMKIWNIYRSRLIGQYYQSQGIKVIPTLSWAEEETFEFCFEGIPKGSIVSISTIGVKILKKV
;
A
#
# COMPACT_ATOMS: atom_id res chain seq x y z
N MET A 1 -9.09 -34.56 -12.92
CA MET A 1 -9.34 -33.12 -12.86
C MET A 1 -10.86 -32.96 -12.90
N ASP A 2 -11.46 -32.61 -11.78
CA ASP A 2 -12.91 -32.58 -11.66
C ASP A 2 -13.41 -31.27 -12.29
N LEU A 3 -13.96 -31.35 -13.51
CA LEU A 3 -14.49 -30.22 -14.26
C LEU A 3 -15.96 -29.94 -13.82
N THR A 4 -16.14 -29.67 -12.53
CA THR A 4 -17.48 -29.41 -11.96
C THR A 4 -18.01 -28.01 -12.21
N THR A 5 -17.28 -27.15 -12.92
CA THR A 5 -17.70 -25.79 -13.21
C THR A 5 -18.34 -25.69 -14.58
N GLN A 6 -19.63 -25.42 -14.59
CA GLN A 6 -20.46 -25.26 -15.79
C GLN A 6 -20.28 -23.86 -16.38
N TYR A 7 -20.53 -23.69 -17.68
CA TYR A 7 -20.56 -22.41 -18.41
C TYR A 7 -22.00 -22.02 -18.66
N GLY A 8 -22.30 -20.74 -18.48
CA GLY A 8 -23.56 -20.17 -18.92
C GLY A 8 -23.48 -19.71 -20.36
N VAL A 9 -24.35 -20.21 -21.23
CA VAL A 9 -24.50 -19.78 -22.62
C VAL A 9 -25.93 -19.36 -22.90
N ASP A 10 -26.15 -18.45 -23.84
CA ASP A 10 -27.45 -18.08 -24.31
C ASP A 10 -27.93 -19.00 -25.43
N GLU A 11 -29.15 -18.76 -25.94
CA GLU A 11 -29.80 -19.49 -27.04
C GLU A 11 -29.01 -19.43 -28.36
N ASN A 12 -28.02 -18.49 -28.48
CA ASN A 12 -27.16 -18.37 -29.65
C ASN A 12 -25.77 -18.99 -29.39
N ASN A 13 -25.60 -19.75 -28.32
CA ASN A 13 -24.31 -20.28 -27.85
C ASN A 13 -23.28 -19.21 -27.50
N MET A 14 -23.71 -17.98 -27.19
CA MET A 14 -22.81 -16.94 -26.70
C MET A 14 -22.54 -17.17 -25.21
N ILE A 15 -21.29 -17.12 -24.80
CA ILE A 15 -20.89 -17.30 -23.41
C ILE A 15 -21.34 -16.07 -22.60
N ILE A 16 -22.21 -16.30 -21.62
CA ILE A 16 -22.66 -15.28 -20.66
C ILE A 16 -21.80 -15.33 -19.40
N GLU A 17 -21.33 -16.52 -19.04
CA GLU A 17 -20.56 -16.77 -17.83
C GLU A 17 -19.38 -17.69 -18.10
N GLY A 18 -18.20 -17.39 -17.50
CA GLY A 18 -17.03 -18.27 -17.54
C GLY A 18 -16.02 -18.01 -18.66
N HIS A 19 -15.98 -16.80 -19.23
CA HIS A 19 -15.05 -16.42 -20.31
C HIS A 19 -13.59 -16.75 -20.01
N GLY A 20 -13.07 -16.41 -18.82
CA GLY A 20 -11.67 -16.69 -18.45
C GLY A 20 -11.37 -18.20 -18.39
N ARG A 21 -12.34 -18.99 -17.91
CA ARG A 21 -12.22 -20.47 -17.88
C ARG A 21 -12.24 -21.05 -19.28
N TYR A 22 -13.09 -20.51 -20.15
CA TYR A 22 -13.17 -20.91 -21.57
C TYR A 22 -11.82 -20.69 -22.27
N GLU A 23 -11.22 -19.52 -22.14
CA GLU A 23 -9.92 -19.23 -22.74
C GLU A 23 -8.81 -20.15 -22.19
N ALA A 24 -8.80 -20.43 -20.88
CA ALA A 24 -7.85 -21.35 -20.28
C ALA A 24 -8.00 -22.78 -20.85
N LEU A 25 -9.21 -23.29 -20.96
CA LEU A 25 -9.46 -24.63 -21.51
C LEU A 25 -9.18 -24.74 -23.01
N LYS A 26 -9.42 -23.68 -23.74
CA LYS A 26 -9.03 -23.57 -25.15
C LYS A 26 -7.52 -23.67 -25.33
N GLN A 27 -6.73 -22.99 -24.49
CA GLN A 27 -5.28 -23.11 -24.47
C GLN A 27 -4.80 -24.53 -24.10
N LEU A 28 -5.54 -25.23 -23.23
CA LEU A 28 -5.27 -26.61 -22.86
C LEU A 28 -5.76 -27.63 -23.93
N GLY A 29 -6.34 -27.18 -25.03
CA GLY A 29 -6.80 -28.04 -26.13
C GLY A 29 -8.04 -28.88 -25.82
N VAL A 30 -8.82 -28.50 -24.80
CA VAL A 30 -10.07 -29.18 -24.44
C VAL A 30 -11.13 -28.87 -25.52
N LYS A 31 -11.71 -29.93 -26.11
CA LYS A 31 -12.63 -29.79 -27.25
C LYS A 31 -14.09 -29.69 -26.87
N GLN A 32 -14.47 -30.12 -25.69
CA GLN A 32 -15.83 -30.12 -25.21
C GLN A 32 -15.89 -29.72 -23.74
N VAL A 33 -16.82 -28.85 -23.41
CA VAL A 33 -17.06 -28.35 -22.05
C VAL A 33 -18.55 -28.45 -21.71
N PRO A 34 -18.91 -28.75 -20.47
CA PRO A 34 -20.32 -28.76 -20.07
C PRO A 34 -20.84 -27.32 -20.00
N CYS A 35 -21.97 -27.04 -20.65
CA CYS A 35 -22.65 -25.75 -20.65
C CYS A 35 -24.05 -25.86 -20.08
N ILE A 36 -24.54 -24.81 -19.45
CA ILE A 36 -25.95 -24.60 -19.10
C ILE A 36 -26.50 -23.55 -20.08
N GLU A 37 -27.57 -23.88 -20.76
CA GLU A 37 -28.32 -22.90 -21.55
C GLU A 37 -29.19 -22.05 -20.62
N LEU A 38 -28.93 -20.75 -20.63
CA LEU A 38 -29.70 -19.73 -19.91
C LEU A 38 -30.76 -19.16 -20.87
N ASN A 39 -31.79 -19.95 -21.13
CA ASN A 39 -32.86 -19.62 -22.07
C ASN A 39 -33.89 -18.68 -21.42
N ASN A 40 -34.64 -17.93 -22.27
CA ASN A 40 -35.74 -17.05 -21.87
C ASN A 40 -35.33 -15.78 -21.12
N MET A 41 -34.10 -15.29 -21.30
CA MET A 41 -33.69 -13.97 -20.85
C MET A 41 -33.75 -12.98 -22.00
N ASN A 42 -34.31 -11.80 -21.75
CA ASN A 42 -34.15 -10.68 -22.66
C ASN A 42 -32.73 -10.05 -22.50
N GLU A 43 -32.36 -9.15 -23.41
CA GLU A 43 -31.00 -8.54 -23.41
C GLU A 43 -30.68 -7.80 -22.12
N GLU A 44 -31.67 -7.11 -21.53
CA GLU A 44 -31.50 -6.43 -20.23
C GLU A 44 -31.26 -7.41 -19.10
N GLN A 45 -31.99 -8.53 -19.07
CA GLN A 45 -31.81 -9.60 -18.09
C GLN A 45 -30.44 -10.29 -18.23
N LYS A 46 -29.96 -10.50 -19.46
CA LYS A 46 -28.61 -11.04 -19.72
C LYS A 46 -27.54 -10.10 -19.17
N LYS A 47 -27.65 -8.79 -19.46
CA LYS A 47 -26.73 -7.78 -18.92
C LYS A 47 -26.73 -7.76 -17.39
N ALA A 48 -27.91 -7.70 -16.77
CA ALA A 48 -28.03 -7.73 -15.31
C ALA A 48 -27.42 -8.99 -14.70
N TYR A 49 -27.65 -10.16 -15.30
CA TYR A 49 -27.08 -11.43 -14.86
C TYR A 49 -25.54 -11.40 -14.90
N ILE A 50 -24.95 -10.94 -16.01
CA ILE A 50 -23.49 -10.83 -16.16
C ILE A 50 -22.91 -9.94 -15.08
N LEU A 51 -23.53 -8.78 -14.83
CA LEU A 51 -23.04 -7.84 -13.81
C LEU A 51 -23.11 -8.42 -12.40
N VAL A 52 -24.25 -9.03 -12.03
CA VAL A 52 -24.44 -9.64 -10.70
C VAL A 52 -23.46 -10.81 -10.51
N HIS A 53 -23.34 -11.67 -11.52
CA HIS A 53 -22.45 -12.83 -11.45
C HIS A 53 -20.98 -12.41 -11.34
N ASN A 54 -20.55 -11.41 -12.10
CA ASN A 54 -19.20 -10.86 -12.00
C ASN A 54 -18.97 -10.22 -10.64
N LYS A 55 -19.94 -9.53 -10.07
CA LYS A 55 -19.81 -8.97 -8.72
C LYS A 55 -19.57 -10.04 -7.66
N LEU A 56 -20.28 -11.17 -7.73
CA LEU A 56 -20.12 -12.27 -6.76
C LEU A 56 -18.72 -12.91 -6.79
N ASN A 57 -17.99 -12.77 -7.90
CA ASN A 57 -16.64 -13.32 -8.08
C ASN A 57 -15.53 -12.27 -7.91
N MET A 58 -15.87 -11.06 -7.43
CA MET A 58 -14.96 -9.93 -7.43
C MET A 58 -14.13 -9.78 -6.16
N ASP A 59 -12.87 -10.19 -6.29
CA ASP A 59 -11.74 -9.58 -5.59
C ASP A 59 -10.94 -8.59 -6.47
N THR A 60 -11.35 -8.38 -7.73
CA THR A 60 -10.68 -7.51 -8.71
C THR A 60 -11.66 -6.40 -9.16
N GLY A 61 -11.25 -5.13 -9.03
CA GLY A 61 -12.11 -3.97 -9.31
C GLY A 61 -12.75 -3.97 -10.71
N PHE A 62 -13.94 -3.34 -10.83
CA PHE A 62 -14.59 -3.04 -12.11
C PHE A 62 -13.97 -1.79 -12.73
N ASP A 63 -13.96 -1.73 -14.06
CA ASP A 63 -13.89 -0.46 -14.76
C ASP A 63 -15.20 0.30 -14.49
N ALA A 64 -15.10 1.39 -13.72
CA ALA A 64 -16.27 2.14 -13.24
C ALA A 64 -17.04 2.79 -14.38
N GLU A 65 -16.36 3.25 -15.43
CA GLU A 65 -16.99 3.88 -16.59
C GLU A 65 -17.77 2.85 -17.43
N LEU A 66 -17.16 1.70 -17.68
CA LEU A 66 -17.82 0.61 -18.40
C LEU A 66 -19.03 0.08 -17.63
N LEU A 67 -18.89 -0.11 -16.32
CA LEU A 67 -19.99 -0.57 -15.46
C LEU A 67 -21.16 0.42 -15.44
N ASN A 68 -20.87 1.74 -15.38
CA ASN A 68 -21.92 2.75 -15.42
C ASN A 68 -22.69 2.71 -16.74
N ASN A 69 -22.00 2.58 -17.86
CA ASN A 69 -22.63 2.50 -19.18
C ASN A 69 -23.54 1.27 -19.28
N GLU A 70 -23.10 0.13 -18.77
CA GLU A 70 -23.91 -1.10 -18.74
C GLU A 70 -25.12 -0.97 -17.81
N LEU A 71 -24.99 -0.29 -16.67
CA LEU A 71 -26.10 -0.05 -15.73
C LEU A 71 -27.15 0.91 -16.31
N LEU A 72 -26.76 1.89 -17.11
CA LEU A 72 -27.68 2.82 -17.78
C LEU A 72 -28.60 2.12 -18.79
N ASP A 73 -28.18 0.98 -19.32
CA ASP A 73 -28.99 0.16 -20.24
C ASP A 73 -29.98 -0.76 -19.51
N ILE A 74 -29.91 -0.84 -18.17
CA ILE A 74 -30.78 -1.68 -17.35
C ILE A 74 -31.84 -0.80 -16.69
N ASN A 75 -33.03 -0.71 -17.30
CA ASN A 75 -34.06 0.21 -16.86
C ASN A 75 -35.23 -0.44 -16.09
N THR A 76 -35.46 -1.74 -16.27
CA THR A 76 -36.61 -2.45 -15.67
C THR A 76 -36.24 -3.28 -14.46
N ILE A 77 -34.97 -3.54 -14.23
CA ILE A 77 -34.46 -4.34 -13.11
C ILE A 77 -33.84 -3.42 -12.07
N ASP A 78 -34.36 -3.53 -10.84
CA ASP A 78 -33.80 -2.78 -9.70
C ASP A 78 -32.46 -3.39 -9.25
N MET A 79 -31.35 -2.87 -9.78
CA MET A 79 -29.99 -3.33 -9.52
C MET A 79 -29.54 -3.06 -8.08
N THR A 80 -30.24 -2.18 -7.36
CA THR A 80 -29.92 -1.89 -5.94
C THR A 80 -30.15 -3.11 -5.05
N LYS A 81 -31.05 -4.01 -5.43
CA LYS A 81 -31.31 -5.27 -4.72
C LYS A 81 -30.12 -6.25 -4.73
N PHE A 82 -29.17 -6.01 -5.61
CA PHE A 82 -27.95 -6.80 -5.73
C PHE A 82 -26.72 -6.06 -5.17
N ASP A 83 -26.94 -5.01 -4.37
CA ASP A 83 -25.89 -4.10 -3.85
C ASP A 83 -25.03 -3.46 -4.96
N LEU A 84 -25.55 -3.37 -6.16
CA LEU A 84 -24.98 -2.61 -7.27
C LEU A 84 -25.44 -1.15 -7.17
N ASN A 85 -25.22 -0.55 -5.98
CA ASN A 85 -25.42 0.87 -5.71
C ASN A 85 -24.16 1.62 -6.11
N ILE A 86 -24.08 2.05 -7.34
CA ILE A 86 -23.04 3.00 -7.72
C ILE A 86 -23.65 4.39 -7.58
N LYS A 87 -23.25 5.12 -6.53
CA LYS A 87 -23.50 6.54 -6.48
C LYS A 87 -22.70 7.19 -7.59
N LEU A 88 -23.34 8.05 -8.40
CA LEU A 88 -22.64 8.81 -9.44
C LEU A 88 -21.37 9.50 -8.91
N ASP A 89 -21.42 10.00 -7.68
CA ASP A 89 -20.28 10.65 -7.02
C ASP A 89 -19.08 9.71 -6.78
N ASP A 90 -19.30 8.41 -6.70
CA ASP A 90 -18.22 7.42 -6.53
C ASP A 90 -17.59 7.02 -7.88
N LEU A 91 -18.29 7.30 -9.01
CA LEU A 91 -17.78 7.05 -10.37
C LEU A 91 -16.84 8.16 -10.85
N PHE A 92 -17.02 9.38 -10.34
CA PHE A 92 -16.21 10.56 -10.69
C PHE A 92 -15.03 10.79 -9.74
N LYS A 93 -14.93 10.02 -8.65
CA LYS A 93 -13.64 9.90 -7.98
C LYS A 93 -12.70 9.27 -9.00
N GLU A 94 -11.70 10.04 -9.43
CA GLU A 94 -10.59 9.55 -10.23
C GLU A 94 -10.29 8.10 -9.84
N ASN A 95 -9.97 7.26 -10.83
CA ASN A 95 -9.63 5.85 -10.63
C ASN A 95 -8.43 5.75 -9.66
N GLU A 96 -8.71 6.08 -8.41
CA GLU A 96 -7.73 6.04 -7.35
C GLU A 96 -7.38 4.58 -7.20
N ARG A 97 -6.14 4.26 -7.49
CA ARG A 97 -5.54 2.96 -7.21
C ARG A 97 -5.39 2.79 -5.69
N HIS A 98 -6.52 2.95 -4.96
CA HIS A 98 -6.53 3.00 -3.50
C HIS A 98 -5.72 1.86 -2.89
N ARG A 99 -5.97 0.62 -3.29
CA ARG A 99 -5.24 -0.54 -2.75
C ARG A 99 -3.72 -0.46 -3.00
N THR A 100 -3.30 0.01 -4.17
CA THR A 100 -1.88 0.19 -4.48
C THR A 100 -1.30 1.36 -3.71
N ASN A 101 -2.02 2.48 -3.62
CA ASN A 101 -1.62 3.64 -2.85
C ASN A 101 -1.47 3.31 -1.36
N ASP A 102 -2.41 2.56 -0.80
CA ASP A 102 -2.38 2.11 0.60
C ASP A 102 -1.16 1.20 0.87
N THR A 103 -0.86 0.27 -0.05
CA THR A 103 0.31 -0.62 0.07
C THR A 103 1.63 0.16 0.15
N TYR A 104 1.73 1.27 -0.57
CA TYR A 104 2.91 2.15 -0.59
C TYR A 104 2.78 3.35 0.35
N ASN A 105 1.71 3.45 1.13
CA ASN A 105 1.42 4.55 2.04
C ASN A 105 1.40 5.92 1.35
N LEU A 106 1.03 6.00 0.07
CA LEU A 106 1.03 7.25 -0.68
C LEU A 106 -0.01 8.25 -0.16
N GLY A 107 -1.09 7.77 0.46
CA GLY A 107 -2.14 8.60 1.04
C GLY A 107 -1.72 9.41 2.27
N ILE A 108 -0.62 9.04 2.94
CA ILE A 108 -0.13 9.76 4.12
C ILE A 108 1.02 10.73 3.80
N MET A 109 1.47 10.80 2.54
CA MET A 109 2.56 11.65 2.11
C MET A 109 2.10 13.09 1.92
N ASP A 110 2.85 14.03 2.48
CA ASP A 110 2.70 15.45 2.19
C ASP A 110 3.51 15.80 0.93
N ASN A 111 2.83 15.84 -0.22
CA ASN A 111 3.43 16.09 -1.53
C ASN A 111 3.97 17.52 -1.70
N GLU A 112 3.58 18.47 -0.85
CA GLU A 112 4.09 19.84 -0.89
C GLU A 112 5.44 19.98 -0.18
N ASN A 113 5.78 19.03 0.68
CA ASN A 113 7.01 19.02 1.48
C ASN A 113 7.90 17.81 1.11
N VAL A 114 8.40 17.82 -0.12
CA VAL A 114 9.32 16.80 -0.65
C VAL A 114 10.59 17.48 -1.21
N SER A 115 11.70 16.72 -1.33
CA SER A 115 12.91 17.21 -2.01
C SER A 115 12.70 17.24 -3.53
N ASP A 116 13.53 18.02 -4.24
CA ASP A 116 13.36 18.28 -5.67
C ASP A 116 13.40 17.02 -6.55
N PHE A 117 14.59 16.46 -6.79
CA PHE A 117 14.76 15.37 -7.75
C PHE A 117 14.24 14.02 -7.23
N TRP A 118 14.59 13.67 -6.00
CA TRP A 118 14.24 12.38 -5.41
C TRP A 118 12.83 12.34 -4.84
N GLN A 119 12.17 13.49 -4.70
CA GLN A 119 10.85 13.61 -4.05
C GLN A 119 10.78 12.90 -2.69
N MET A 120 11.90 12.93 -1.96
CA MET A 120 11.96 12.38 -0.61
C MET A 120 11.15 13.24 0.35
N PRO A 121 10.23 12.65 1.14
CA PRO A 121 9.47 13.38 2.15
C PRO A 121 10.40 14.11 3.12
N ILE A 122 10.12 15.39 3.42
CA ILE A 122 10.95 16.21 4.27
C ILE A 122 10.51 16.07 5.73
N ILE A 123 11.44 15.71 6.61
CA ILE A 123 11.26 15.79 8.06
C ILE A 123 11.80 17.15 8.50
N LYS A 124 10.92 18.06 8.93
CA LYS A 124 11.31 19.41 9.37
C LYS A 124 12.20 19.33 10.60
N ASN A 125 13.17 20.25 10.69
CA ASN A 125 14.05 20.31 11.84
C ASN A 125 13.27 20.61 13.13
N ASP A 126 13.42 19.75 14.12
CA ASP A 126 12.96 19.98 15.48
C ASP A 126 14.19 20.07 16.39
N ASN A 127 14.45 21.26 16.93
CA ASN A 127 15.63 21.52 17.79
C ASN A 127 15.47 20.88 19.18
N PHE A 128 15.26 19.58 19.21
CA PHE A 128 15.05 18.79 20.42
C PHE A 128 16.05 17.63 20.49
N ILE A 129 16.60 17.40 21.68
CA ILE A 129 17.49 16.25 21.94
C ILE A 129 16.95 15.54 23.19
N PRO A 130 16.51 14.28 23.10
CA PRO A 130 16.05 13.53 24.26
C PRO A 130 17.23 13.17 25.17
N SER A 131 16.99 13.15 26.47
CA SER A 131 18.01 12.74 27.45
C SER A 131 18.32 11.24 27.43
N LYS A 132 17.37 10.45 26.94
CA LYS A 132 17.45 8.99 26.92
C LYS A 132 16.62 8.43 25.77
N LEU A 133 17.04 7.30 25.23
CA LEU A 133 16.36 6.57 24.18
C LEU A 133 16.00 5.15 24.66
N ILE A 134 14.85 4.65 24.23
CA ILE A 134 14.47 3.25 24.37
C ILE A 134 14.03 2.68 23.02
N GLY A 135 14.17 1.37 22.84
CA GLY A 135 13.78 0.72 21.59
C GLY A 135 12.27 0.70 21.37
N PHE A 136 11.84 0.81 20.12
CA PHE A 136 10.43 0.74 19.74
C PHE A 136 9.72 -0.54 20.23
N ASN A 137 10.44 -1.65 20.37
CA ASN A 137 9.90 -2.90 20.92
C ASN A 137 9.35 -2.74 22.35
N TYR A 138 9.77 -1.72 23.08
CA TYR A 138 9.26 -1.39 24.41
C TYR A 138 8.16 -0.33 24.41
N ALA A 139 7.80 0.25 23.27
CA ALA A 139 6.87 1.38 23.19
C ALA A 139 5.48 1.09 23.78
N LYS A 140 4.97 -0.15 23.65
CA LYS A 140 3.68 -0.54 24.22
C LYS A 140 3.74 -0.84 25.73
N THR A 141 4.89 -1.22 26.26
CA THR A 141 5.02 -1.77 27.63
C THR A 141 5.75 -0.86 28.62
N SER A 142 6.58 0.06 28.12
CA SER A 142 7.35 0.96 28.97
C SER A 142 6.45 1.90 29.76
N LYS A 143 6.75 2.05 31.04
CA LYS A 143 6.14 3.05 31.92
C LYS A 143 6.85 4.40 31.86
N GLU A 144 8.10 4.41 31.39
CA GLU A 144 8.91 5.61 31.24
C GLU A 144 8.53 6.31 29.93
N LYS A 145 7.99 7.52 30.01
CA LYS A 145 7.52 8.28 28.87
C LYS A 145 8.39 9.50 28.56
N ASN A 146 9.19 9.97 29.53
CA ASN A 146 10.15 11.06 29.36
C ASN A 146 11.43 10.57 28.67
N VAL A 147 11.27 9.91 27.52
CA VAL A 147 12.36 9.33 26.71
C VAL A 147 11.98 9.40 25.24
N GLY A 148 12.96 9.35 24.36
CA GLY A 148 12.75 9.18 22.93
C GLY A 148 12.68 7.71 22.53
N ILE A 149 12.01 7.42 21.42
CA ILE A 149 11.93 6.08 20.82
C ILE A 149 12.93 6.00 19.66
N HIS A 150 13.77 4.96 19.66
CA HIS A 150 14.65 4.63 18.55
C HIS A 150 14.23 3.34 17.84
N PHE A 151 14.69 3.20 16.59
CA PHE A 151 14.44 2.05 15.71
C PHE A 151 15.73 1.33 15.32
N TYR A 152 16.79 1.44 16.10
CA TYR A 152 18.04 0.69 15.94
C TYR A 152 17.82 -0.76 16.39
N LEU A 153 17.00 -1.47 15.63
CA LEU A 153 16.50 -2.82 15.84
C LEU A 153 16.46 -3.51 14.48
N ASP A 154 16.29 -4.81 14.44
CA ASP A 154 16.03 -5.52 13.20
C ASP A 154 14.70 -5.06 12.58
N ASP A 155 14.65 -4.85 11.26
CA ASP A 155 13.51 -4.28 10.54
C ASP A 155 12.18 -4.96 10.88
N TYR A 156 12.15 -6.30 11.01
CA TYR A 156 10.93 -7.06 11.31
C TYR A 156 10.26 -6.62 12.64
N GLN A 157 10.99 -6.03 13.56
CA GLN A 157 10.45 -5.58 14.85
C GLN A 157 9.59 -4.32 14.71
N PHE A 158 9.81 -3.54 13.66
CA PHE A 158 9.07 -2.29 13.43
C PHE A 158 8.43 -2.20 12.04
N GLU A 159 8.50 -3.23 11.19
CA GLU A 159 7.82 -3.26 9.89
C GLU A 159 6.30 -3.01 10.02
N ARG A 160 5.73 -3.34 11.16
CA ARG A 160 4.34 -3.04 11.51
C ARG A 160 3.98 -1.54 11.51
N LEU A 161 4.98 -0.65 11.67
CA LEU A 161 4.77 0.80 11.51
C LEU A 161 4.52 1.16 10.05
N TRP A 162 5.19 0.48 9.13
CA TRP A 162 4.95 0.65 7.71
C TRP A 162 3.58 0.11 7.31
N ASN A 163 3.21 -1.04 7.84
CA ASN A 163 1.95 -1.71 7.49
C ASN A 163 0.71 -1.00 8.04
N ASN A 164 0.81 -0.41 9.25
CA ASN A 164 -0.30 0.26 9.93
C ASN A 164 0.21 1.49 10.70
N PRO A 165 0.62 2.56 10.04
CA PRO A 165 1.23 3.71 10.72
C PRO A 165 0.26 4.40 11.69
N GLU A 166 -1.03 4.43 11.40
CA GLU A 166 -2.05 5.09 12.21
C GLU A 166 -2.22 4.45 13.60
N GLU A 167 -2.08 3.12 13.69
CA GLU A 167 -2.24 2.37 14.95
C GLU A 167 -1.27 2.85 16.05
N TYR A 168 -0.13 3.41 15.66
CA TYR A 168 0.94 3.78 16.59
C TYR A 168 0.94 5.25 17.01
N ILE A 169 0.08 6.11 16.45
CA ILE A 169 0.04 7.55 16.74
C ILE A 169 -0.13 7.79 18.26
N ASP A 170 -1.16 7.22 18.86
CA ASP A 170 -1.47 7.45 20.28
C ASP A 170 -0.43 6.84 21.22
N ILE A 171 0.25 5.78 20.79
CA ILE A 171 1.33 5.16 21.54
C ILE A 171 2.58 6.06 21.51
N LEU A 172 2.98 6.51 20.32
CA LEU A 172 4.19 7.29 20.12
C LEU A 172 4.06 8.72 20.64
N ARG A 173 2.86 9.30 20.60
CA ARG A 173 2.56 10.64 21.14
C ARG A 173 2.82 10.75 22.65
N GLN A 174 2.87 9.64 23.37
CA GLN A 174 3.16 9.63 24.81
C GLN A 174 4.64 9.87 25.13
N TYR A 175 5.53 9.81 24.15
CA TYR A 175 6.97 9.94 24.30
C TYR A 175 7.45 11.34 23.94
N GLU A 176 8.63 11.72 24.41
CA GLU A 176 9.21 13.06 24.15
C GLU A 176 9.46 13.30 22.67
N CYS A 177 9.93 12.29 21.97
CA CYS A 177 10.16 12.27 20.53
C CYS A 177 10.29 10.84 20.01
N ILE A 178 10.35 10.71 18.70
CA ILE A 178 10.79 9.47 18.03
C ILE A 178 11.96 9.80 17.11
N LEU A 179 12.81 8.83 16.84
CA LEU A 179 13.69 8.85 15.67
C LEU A 179 12.89 8.37 14.45
N SER A 180 13.24 8.78 13.23
CA SER A 180 12.65 8.14 12.06
C SER A 180 13.15 6.68 11.94
N PRO A 181 12.32 5.74 11.42
CA PRO A 181 12.69 4.33 11.35
C PRO A 181 14.01 4.09 10.60
N ASP A 182 14.88 3.26 11.17
CA ASP A 182 16.20 2.91 10.62
C ASP A 182 16.10 1.62 9.78
N PHE A 183 15.42 1.71 8.64
CA PHE A 183 15.37 0.59 7.71
C PHE A 183 16.77 0.26 7.18
N SER A 184 17.12 -1.02 7.19
CA SER A 184 18.47 -1.51 6.90
C SER A 184 18.97 -1.14 5.51
N LEU A 185 20.23 -0.69 5.45
CA LEU A 185 20.99 -0.46 4.23
C LEU A 185 22.25 -1.36 4.24
N TYR A 186 22.10 -2.61 3.77
CA TYR A 186 23.25 -3.50 3.64
C TYR A 186 24.02 -3.22 2.35
N MET A 187 25.35 -3.42 2.40
CA MET A 187 26.23 -3.19 1.26
C MET A 187 25.87 -4.03 0.02
N ASP A 188 25.36 -5.23 0.24
CA ASP A 188 24.95 -6.19 -0.80
C ASP A 188 23.51 -6.02 -1.28
N MET A 189 22.74 -5.07 -0.72
CA MET A 189 21.42 -4.74 -1.22
C MET A 189 21.48 -4.08 -2.60
N PRO A 190 20.55 -4.39 -3.53
CA PRO A 190 20.36 -3.60 -4.74
C PRO A 190 20.05 -2.13 -4.44
N MET A 191 20.61 -1.21 -5.23
CA MET A 191 20.43 0.24 -5.03
C MET A 191 18.96 0.68 -4.93
N PRO A 192 18.00 0.17 -5.75
CA PRO A 192 16.59 0.52 -5.60
C PRO A 192 16.00 0.17 -4.22
N MET A 193 16.47 -0.89 -3.58
CA MET A 193 16.03 -1.24 -2.23
C MET A 193 16.58 -0.26 -1.18
N LYS A 194 17.81 0.23 -1.36
CA LYS A 194 18.41 1.24 -0.48
C LYS A 194 17.65 2.56 -0.58
N ILE A 195 17.35 3.01 -1.80
CA ILE A 195 16.53 4.22 -2.04
C ILE A 195 15.15 4.04 -1.39
N TRP A 196 14.51 2.89 -1.60
CA TRP A 196 13.21 2.58 -1.01
C TRP A 196 13.23 2.61 0.53
N ASN A 197 14.26 2.09 1.17
CA ASN A 197 14.39 2.10 2.62
C ASN A 197 14.58 3.51 3.19
N ILE A 198 15.37 4.36 2.51
CA ILE A 198 15.47 5.79 2.85
C ILE A 198 14.11 6.47 2.68
N TYR A 199 13.41 6.24 1.56
CA TYR A 199 12.08 6.80 1.33
C TYR A 199 11.09 6.42 2.43
N ARG A 200 11.01 5.13 2.82
CA ARG A 200 10.15 4.68 3.91
C ARG A 200 10.46 5.39 5.23
N SER A 201 11.73 5.51 5.56
CA SER A 201 12.18 6.22 6.77
C SER A 201 11.70 7.67 6.79
N ARG A 202 11.84 8.39 5.67
CA ARG A 202 11.42 9.77 5.52
C ARG A 202 9.90 9.92 5.57
N LEU A 203 9.17 9.06 4.84
CA LEU A 203 7.71 9.11 4.80
C LEU A 203 7.09 8.90 6.18
N ILE A 204 7.50 7.86 6.89
CA ILE A 204 7.00 7.60 8.25
C ILE A 204 7.38 8.73 9.21
N GLY A 205 8.59 9.28 9.09
CA GLY A 205 9.00 10.44 9.90
C GLY A 205 8.16 11.68 9.63
N GLN A 206 7.94 12.02 8.36
CA GLN A 206 7.10 13.15 7.95
C GLN A 206 5.65 12.96 8.44
N TYR A 207 5.09 11.77 8.26
CA TYR A 207 3.74 11.45 8.71
C TYR A 207 3.57 11.65 10.21
N TYR A 208 4.43 11.06 11.04
CA TYR A 208 4.32 11.26 12.48
C TYR A 208 4.53 12.71 12.91
N GLN A 209 5.40 13.44 12.20
CA GLN A 209 5.57 14.87 12.45
C GLN A 209 4.29 15.66 12.13
N SER A 210 3.57 15.31 11.05
CA SER A 210 2.26 15.91 10.73
C SER A 210 1.20 15.63 11.80
N GLN A 211 1.34 14.51 12.53
CA GLN A 211 0.47 14.15 13.66
C GLN A 211 0.87 14.84 14.98
N GLY A 212 1.81 15.79 14.94
CA GLY A 212 2.26 16.55 16.11
C GLY A 212 3.25 15.82 16.99
N ILE A 213 3.86 14.73 16.51
CA ILE A 213 4.93 14.01 17.21
C ILE A 213 6.26 14.62 16.80
N LYS A 214 7.15 14.89 17.77
CA LYS A 214 8.52 15.34 17.48
C LYS A 214 9.31 14.22 16.85
N VAL A 215 9.90 14.48 15.69
CA VAL A 215 10.66 13.48 14.93
C VAL A 215 12.09 13.97 14.67
N ILE A 216 13.07 13.18 15.09
CA ILE A 216 14.47 13.38 14.76
C ILE A 216 14.81 12.45 13.60
N PRO A 217 15.25 12.96 12.45
CA PRO A 217 15.59 12.10 11.31
C PRO A 217 16.78 11.18 11.65
N THR A 218 16.65 9.91 11.33
CA THR A 218 17.75 8.95 11.32
C THR A 218 18.48 9.05 10.00
N LEU A 219 19.79 9.21 10.05
CA LEU A 219 20.66 9.25 8.89
C LEU A 219 21.38 7.91 8.76
N SER A 220 21.13 7.22 7.66
CA SER A 220 21.73 5.92 7.32
C SER A 220 22.29 5.97 5.91
N TRP A 221 23.42 5.33 5.68
CA TRP A 221 24.08 5.21 4.39
C TRP A 221 24.79 3.85 4.29
N ALA A 222 25.17 3.44 3.08
CA ALA A 222 25.97 2.26 2.81
C ALA A 222 27.27 2.66 2.10
N GLU A 223 27.41 2.40 0.81
CA GLU A 223 28.52 2.85 -0.03
C GLU A 223 28.39 4.33 -0.42
N GLU A 224 29.45 4.89 -1.01
CA GLU A 224 29.53 6.31 -1.38
C GLU A 224 28.41 6.75 -2.32
N GLU A 225 27.99 5.88 -3.23
CA GLU A 225 26.89 6.14 -4.18
C GLU A 225 25.56 6.42 -3.48
N THR A 226 25.37 5.93 -2.25
CA THR A 226 24.15 6.22 -1.48
C THR A 226 24.10 7.66 -0.98
N PHE A 227 25.22 8.41 -1.01
CA PHE A 227 25.24 9.81 -0.57
C PHE A 227 24.40 10.74 -1.44
N GLU A 228 24.09 10.34 -2.68
CA GLU A 228 23.24 11.11 -3.57
C GLU A 228 21.80 11.26 -3.04
N PHE A 229 21.34 10.33 -2.19
CA PHE A 229 19.96 10.34 -1.70
C PHE A 229 19.81 10.17 -0.18
N CYS A 230 20.83 9.68 0.54
CA CYS A 230 20.68 9.40 1.96
C CYS A 230 20.50 10.66 2.82
N PHE A 231 20.93 11.83 2.33
CA PHE A 231 20.75 13.14 2.99
C PHE A 231 19.45 13.85 2.58
N GLU A 232 18.79 13.35 1.54
CA GLU A 232 17.55 13.94 1.04
C GLU A 232 16.42 13.85 2.09
N GLY A 233 15.53 14.84 2.06
CA GLY A 233 14.45 14.94 3.04
C GLY A 233 14.89 15.40 4.43
N ILE A 234 16.17 15.82 4.60
CA ILE A 234 16.72 16.37 5.85
C ILE A 234 17.24 17.78 5.59
N PRO A 235 16.60 18.84 6.13
CA PRO A 235 17.06 20.22 5.97
C PRO A 235 18.48 20.43 6.56
N LYS A 236 19.27 21.27 5.92
CA LYS A 236 20.61 21.64 6.43
C LYS A 236 20.53 22.23 7.84
N GLY A 237 21.43 21.79 8.72
CA GLY A 237 21.45 22.21 10.11
C GLY A 237 20.49 21.46 11.02
N SER A 238 19.80 20.43 10.52
CA SER A 238 18.95 19.57 11.35
C SER A 238 19.77 18.76 12.35
N ILE A 239 19.21 18.56 13.54
CA ILE A 239 19.66 17.52 14.46
C ILE A 239 19.30 16.17 13.84
N VAL A 240 20.25 15.27 13.75
CA VAL A 240 20.07 13.93 13.20
C VAL A 240 20.54 12.87 14.17
N SER A 241 19.99 11.69 14.07
CA SER A 241 20.45 10.50 14.77
C SER A 241 21.22 9.58 13.81
N ILE A 242 22.32 9.02 14.29
CA ILE A 242 23.17 8.10 13.53
C ILE A 242 23.45 6.89 14.41
N SER A 243 23.30 5.69 13.84
CA SER A 243 23.76 4.45 14.49
C SER A 243 25.17 4.08 14.01
N THR A 244 25.99 3.63 14.93
CA THR A 244 27.27 2.99 14.61
C THR A 244 27.18 1.45 14.64
N ILE A 245 26.00 0.89 14.88
CA ILE A 245 25.75 -0.55 14.87
C ILE A 245 25.82 -1.02 13.41
N GLY A 246 26.64 -2.04 13.14
CA GLY A 246 26.82 -2.60 11.79
C GLY A 246 27.86 -1.89 10.91
N VAL A 247 28.36 -0.72 11.30
CA VAL A 247 29.37 0.05 10.51
C VAL A 247 30.80 -0.47 10.69
N LYS A 248 31.07 -1.31 11.67
CA LYS A 248 32.40 -1.93 11.86
C LYS A 248 32.59 -3.08 10.87
N ILE A 249 33.12 -2.78 9.72
CA ILE A 249 33.81 -3.80 8.90
C ILE A 249 35.09 -4.17 9.66
N LEU A 250 35.08 -5.29 10.34
CA LEU A 250 36.31 -5.94 10.77
C LEU A 250 37.04 -6.37 9.50
N LYS A 251 37.95 -5.54 8.98
CA LYS A 251 38.96 -6.03 8.03
C LYS A 251 39.72 -7.13 8.76
N LYS A 252 39.47 -8.39 8.41
CA LYS A 252 40.45 -9.44 8.66
C LYS A 252 41.68 -9.08 7.81
N VAL A 253 42.75 -8.74 8.47
CA VAL A 253 44.10 -8.68 7.90
C VAL A 253 44.52 -10.11 7.62
#